data_c80d26e8ef12360ea2bdd93f76e896a3
#
_entry.id   c80d26e8ef12360ea2bdd93f76e896a3
#
_cell.length_a   1.000
_cell.length_b   1.000
_cell.length_c   1.000
_cell.angle_alpha   90.00
_cell.angle_beta   90.00
_cell.angle_gamma   90.00
#
_symmetry.space_group_name_H-M   'P 1'
#
loop_
_entity.id
_entity.type
_entity.pdbx_description
1 polymer ?
#
loop_
_entity_poly.entity_id
_entity_poly.type
_entity_poly.pdbx_seq_one_letter_code
_entity_poly.pdbx_strand_id
1 'polypeptide(L)'
;EMTSSLVGSEMCIRDSRKTGALLVISMIPTALLGLTGKRLALLAADSQIVPGIGFLLTGVFLLVTDLNKSGGKKGPREASYDSAMWIGICQGIAVFPGISRMGFTLCAALLCGYNRKFAVRFSVFMSLPAIIGAFFTEIGNFGASEMTAGLGFTYVFAMIIAGFAGCLVIRNTIAMTQNIKLRYFASVSYTHLRAHETRRH
;
A
#
# COMPACT_ATOMS: atom_id res chain seq x y z
N GLU A 1 29.75 28.19 4.60
CA GLU A 1 29.05 27.06 5.28
C GLU A 1 27.57 27.31 5.49
N MET A 2 27.11 28.54 5.81
CA MET A 2 25.67 28.85 6.00
C MET A 2 24.83 28.69 4.74
N THR A 3 25.35 29.03 3.58
CA THR A 3 24.62 28.89 2.28
C THR A 3 24.38 27.45 1.89
N SER A 4 25.27 26.52 2.21
CA SER A 4 25.12 25.08 1.94
C SER A 4 24.00 24.44 2.77
N SER A 5 23.84 24.86 4.04
CA SER A 5 22.79 24.37 4.94
C SER A 5 21.41 24.87 4.53
N LEU A 6 21.28 26.13 4.11
CA LEU A 6 20.03 26.71 3.62
C LEU A 6 19.56 26.06 2.32
N VAL A 7 20.49 25.85 1.35
CA VAL A 7 20.20 25.15 0.09
C VAL A 7 19.73 23.72 0.34
N GLY A 8 20.34 23.02 1.30
CA GLY A 8 19.91 21.66 1.69
C GLY A 8 18.51 21.64 2.30
N SER A 9 18.16 22.62 3.14
CA SER A 9 16.83 22.71 3.75
C SER A 9 15.73 23.08 2.78
N GLU A 10 15.94 24.06 1.90
CA GLU A 10 14.99 24.41 0.83
C GLU A 10 14.78 23.26 -0.16
N MET A 11 15.85 22.52 -0.46
CA MET A 11 15.80 21.34 -1.30
C MET A 11 14.94 20.23 -0.68
N CYS A 12 15.07 20.02 0.63
CA CYS A 12 14.28 19.05 1.39
C CYS A 12 12.80 19.44 1.45
N ILE A 13 12.49 20.72 1.69
CA ILE A 13 11.12 21.25 1.76
C ILE A 13 10.44 21.11 0.38
N ARG A 14 11.13 21.43 -0.70
CA ARG A 14 10.59 21.35 -2.06
C ARG A 14 10.30 19.91 -2.48
N ASP A 15 11.17 18.98 -2.11
CA ASP A 15 10.98 17.55 -2.37
C ASP A 15 9.80 16.99 -1.55
N SER A 16 9.65 17.45 -0.32
CA SER A 16 8.52 17.10 0.54
C SER A 16 7.19 17.63 0.00
N ARG A 17 7.14 18.89 -0.42
CA ARG A 17 5.92 19.50 -1.03
C ARG A 17 5.52 18.79 -2.32
N LYS A 18 6.48 18.45 -3.19
CA LYS A 18 6.21 17.72 -4.44
C LYS A 18 5.70 16.32 -4.15
N THR A 19 6.33 15.61 -3.21
CA THR A 19 5.86 14.29 -2.77
C THR A 19 4.44 14.34 -2.22
N GLY A 20 4.12 15.37 -1.41
CA GLY A 20 2.76 15.61 -0.91
C GLY A 20 1.75 15.82 -2.03
N ALA A 21 2.07 16.65 -3.04
CA ALA A 21 1.21 16.86 -4.20
C ALA A 21 0.98 15.57 -5.01
N LEU A 22 2.02 14.78 -5.22
CA LEU A 22 1.93 13.48 -5.89
C LEU A 22 1.03 12.50 -5.11
N LEU A 23 1.12 12.51 -3.77
CA LEU A 23 0.24 11.70 -2.91
C LEU A 23 -1.22 12.13 -3.05
N VAL A 24 -1.51 13.42 -3.02
CA VAL A 24 -2.88 13.94 -3.17
C VAL A 24 -3.46 13.56 -4.53
N ILE A 25 -2.69 13.73 -5.61
CA ILE A 25 -3.13 13.37 -6.96
C ILE A 25 -3.38 11.87 -7.10
N SER A 26 -2.52 11.04 -6.51
CA SER A 26 -2.70 9.58 -6.55
C SER A 26 -3.93 9.10 -5.74
N MET A 27 -4.37 9.89 -4.74
CA MET A 27 -5.57 9.57 -3.97
C MET A 27 -6.86 9.73 -4.76
N ILE A 28 -6.92 10.57 -5.80
CA ILE A 28 -8.11 10.79 -6.61
C ILE A 28 -8.58 9.48 -7.27
N PRO A 29 -7.77 8.80 -8.12
CA PRO A 29 -8.18 7.54 -8.72
C PRO A 29 -8.33 6.42 -7.67
N THR A 30 -7.53 6.45 -6.60
CA THR A 30 -7.66 5.48 -5.49
C THR A 30 -9.02 5.59 -4.81
N ALA A 31 -9.47 6.81 -4.48
CA ALA A 31 -10.77 7.03 -3.83
C ALA A 31 -11.92 6.67 -4.78
N LEU A 32 -11.83 7.06 -6.04
CA LEU A 32 -12.85 6.76 -7.04
C LEU A 32 -13.04 5.24 -7.20
N LEU A 33 -11.97 4.51 -7.44
CA LEU A 33 -12.01 3.05 -7.61
C LEU A 33 -12.31 2.32 -6.31
N GLY A 34 -11.80 2.81 -5.17
CA GLY A 34 -12.06 2.22 -3.86
C GLY A 34 -13.52 2.34 -3.44
N LEU A 35 -14.13 3.51 -3.63
CA LEU A 35 -15.54 3.72 -3.27
C LEU A 35 -16.49 3.00 -4.23
N THR A 36 -16.25 3.07 -5.54
CA THR A 36 -17.09 2.38 -6.54
C THR A 36 -16.92 0.87 -6.49
N GLY A 37 -15.69 0.39 -6.27
CA GLY A 37 -15.35 -1.02 -6.18
C GLY A 37 -15.69 -1.68 -4.84
N LYS A 38 -16.01 -0.91 -3.79
CA LYS A 38 -16.26 -1.45 -2.42
C LYS A 38 -17.33 -2.54 -2.42
N ARG A 39 -18.46 -2.32 -3.06
CA ARG A 39 -19.56 -3.30 -3.11
C ARG A 39 -19.13 -4.59 -3.81
N LEU A 40 -18.43 -4.47 -4.92
CA LEU A 40 -17.93 -5.62 -5.68
C LEU A 40 -16.84 -6.37 -4.90
N ALA A 41 -15.98 -5.65 -4.19
CA ALA A 41 -14.95 -6.24 -3.34
C ALA A 41 -15.55 -7.01 -2.14
N LEU A 42 -16.65 -6.52 -1.55
CA LEU A 42 -17.36 -7.23 -0.48
C LEU A 42 -17.99 -8.53 -1.01
N LEU A 43 -18.67 -8.49 -2.15
CA LEU A 43 -19.21 -9.69 -2.81
C LEU A 43 -18.10 -10.69 -3.19
N ALA A 44 -16.95 -10.17 -3.61
CA ALA A 44 -15.78 -10.98 -3.94
C ALA A 44 -15.12 -11.60 -2.69
N ALA A 45 -15.24 -10.98 -1.54
CA ALA A 45 -14.69 -11.48 -0.28
C ALA A 45 -15.43 -12.73 0.24
N ASP A 46 -16.72 -12.87 -0.07
CA ASP A 46 -17.51 -14.05 0.28
C ASP A 46 -17.08 -15.29 -0.53
N SER A 47 -16.44 -15.08 -1.66
CA SER A 47 -15.87 -16.15 -2.48
C SER A 47 -14.46 -16.50 -2.01
N GLN A 48 -14.23 -17.77 -1.69
CA GLN A 48 -12.89 -18.25 -1.32
C GLN A 48 -11.89 -18.27 -2.48
N ILE A 49 -12.36 -18.22 -3.73
CA ILE A 49 -11.53 -18.29 -4.94
C ILE A 49 -10.88 -16.92 -5.22
N VAL A 50 -11.62 -15.83 -5.02
CA VAL A 50 -11.17 -14.48 -5.37
C VAL A 50 -9.90 -14.05 -4.64
N PRO A 51 -9.78 -14.25 -3.32
CA PRO A 51 -8.52 -13.94 -2.62
C PRO A 51 -7.34 -14.75 -3.16
N GLY A 52 -7.55 -16.02 -3.53
CA GLY A 52 -6.51 -16.86 -4.16
C GLY A 52 -5.99 -16.28 -5.47
N ILE A 53 -6.91 -15.86 -6.35
CA ILE A 53 -6.57 -15.19 -7.62
C ILE A 53 -5.84 -13.86 -7.33
N GLY A 54 -6.26 -13.10 -6.33
CA GLY A 54 -5.63 -11.85 -5.91
C GLY A 54 -4.17 -12.05 -5.46
N PHE A 55 -3.89 -13.11 -4.68
CA PHE A 55 -2.52 -13.47 -4.30
C PHE A 55 -1.68 -13.88 -5.51
N LEU A 56 -2.25 -14.66 -6.44
CA LEU A 56 -1.57 -15.07 -7.67
C LEU A 56 -1.20 -13.84 -8.52
N LEU A 57 -2.14 -12.93 -8.75
CA LEU A 57 -1.91 -11.70 -9.51
C LEU A 57 -0.81 -10.84 -8.86
N THR A 58 -0.83 -10.71 -7.53
CA THR A 58 0.21 -9.98 -6.80
C THR A 58 1.58 -10.64 -6.98
N GLY A 59 1.65 -11.97 -6.86
CA GLY A 59 2.89 -12.73 -7.04
C GLY A 59 3.46 -12.58 -8.45
N VAL A 60 2.63 -12.70 -9.46
CA VAL A 60 3.01 -12.51 -10.88
C VAL A 60 3.50 -11.07 -11.11
N PHE A 61 2.79 -10.08 -10.59
CA PHE A 61 3.16 -8.68 -10.78
C PHE A 61 4.51 -8.34 -10.13
N LEU A 62 4.76 -8.85 -8.93
CA LEU A 62 6.05 -8.75 -8.25
C LEU A 62 7.16 -9.43 -9.04
N LEU A 63 6.90 -10.63 -9.57
CA LEU A 63 7.88 -11.40 -10.33
C LEU A 63 8.24 -10.69 -11.64
N VAL A 64 7.23 -10.25 -12.41
CA VAL A 64 7.44 -9.49 -13.67
C VAL A 64 8.24 -8.21 -13.40
N THR A 65 7.94 -7.49 -12.33
CA THR A 65 8.67 -6.28 -11.94
C THR A 65 10.13 -6.57 -11.58
N ASP A 66 10.41 -7.68 -10.90
CA ASP A 66 11.77 -8.09 -10.54
C ASP A 66 12.57 -8.56 -11.76
N LEU A 67 11.95 -9.33 -12.66
CA LEU A 67 12.56 -9.82 -13.90
C LEU A 67 12.94 -8.69 -14.86
N ASN A 68 12.08 -7.69 -14.99
CA ASN A 68 12.35 -6.51 -15.80
C ASN A 68 13.41 -5.58 -15.21
N LYS A 69 14.01 -5.97 -14.07
CA LYS A 69 14.93 -5.12 -13.30
C LYS A 69 14.37 -3.70 -13.13
N SER A 70 13.05 -3.61 -12.99
CA SER A 70 12.33 -2.35 -12.86
C SER A 70 12.80 -1.64 -11.60
N GLY A 71 13.36 -0.49 -11.79
CA GLY A 71 13.89 0.34 -10.74
C GLY A 71 14.71 1.42 -11.42
N GLY A 72 14.07 2.56 -11.67
CA GLY A 72 14.72 3.71 -12.30
C GLY A 72 15.58 4.47 -11.32
N LYS A 73 16.10 5.58 -11.80
CA LYS A 73 16.85 6.55 -11.00
C LYS A 73 15.97 7.70 -10.53
N LYS A 74 14.68 7.75 -10.96
CA LYS A 74 13.78 8.88 -10.68
C LYS A 74 13.50 9.02 -9.19
N GLY A 75 13.87 10.17 -8.66
CA GLY A 75 13.54 10.60 -7.31
C GLY A 75 12.27 11.46 -7.27
N PRO A 76 11.96 12.09 -6.12
CA PRO A 76 10.79 12.96 -5.96
C PRO A 76 10.71 14.08 -7.00
N ARG A 77 11.86 14.62 -7.42
CA ARG A 77 11.94 15.74 -8.38
C ARG A 77 11.57 15.37 -9.79
N GLU A 78 11.87 14.16 -10.19
CA GLU A 78 11.66 13.65 -11.54
C GLU A 78 10.35 12.91 -11.69
N ALA A 79 9.63 12.71 -10.56
CA ALA A 79 8.33 12.08 -10.53
C ALA A 79 7.30 12.96 -11.24
N SER A 80 6.53 12.38 -12.17
CA SER A 80 5.46 13.06 -12.89
C SER A 80 4.11 12.81 -12.23
N TYR A 81 3.17 13.71 -12.46
CA TYR A 81 1.79 13.59 -11.98
C TYR A 81 1.07 12.40 -12.64
N ASP A 82 1.35 12.12 -13.91
CA ASP A 82 0.80 10.95 -14.61
C ASP A 82 1.23 9.64 -13.95
N SER A 83 2.51 9.54 -13.54
CA SER A 83 2.98 8.38 -12.79
C SER A 83 2.23 8.22 -11.46
N ALA A 84 1.96 9.33 -10.76
CA ALA A 84 1.19 9.29 -9.51
C ALA A 84 -0.26 8.83 -9.75
N MET A 85 -0.89 9.25 -10.83
CA MET A 85 -2.22 8.77 -11.22
C MET A 85 -2.23 7.27 -11.50
N TRP A 86 -1.27 6.76 -12.26
CA TRP A 86 -1.14 5.33 -12.54
C TRP A 86 -0.94 4.50 -11.26
N ILE A 87 -0.07 4.96 -10.36
CA ILE A 87 0.13 4.32 -9.06
C ILE A 87 -1.17 4.34 -8.24
N GLY A 88 -1.92 5.44 -8.29
CA GLY A 88 -3.23 5.57 -7.64
C GLY A 88 -4.29 4.61 -8.21
N ILE A 89 -4.31 4.39 -9.52
CA ILE A 89 -5.18 3.39 -10.17
C ILE A 89 -4.82 1.99 -9.65
N CYS A 90 -3.54 1.63 -9.62
CA CYS A 90 -3.08 0.35 -9.09
C CYS A 90 -3.47 0.16 -7.61
N GLN A 91 -3.41 1.23 -6.80
CA GLN A 91 -3.88 1.19 -5.41
C GLN A 91 -5.40 1.00 -5.32
N GLY A 92 -6.17 1.64 -6.20
CA GLY A 92 -7.62 1.48 -6.27
C GLY A 92 -8.04 0.05 -6.65
N ILE A 93 -7.32 -0.59 -7.57
CA ILE A 93 -7.52 -2.01 -7.90
C ILE A 93 -7.22 -2.90 -6.70
N ALA A 94 -6.27 -2.53 -5.86
CA ALA A 94 -5.92 -3.30 -4.67
C ALA A 94 -6.97 -3.22 -3.53
N VAL A 95 -8.17 -2.74 -3.78
CA VAL A 95 -9.34 -2.88 -2.88
C VAL A 95 -9.86 -4.32 -2.88
N PHE A 96 -9.62 -5.08 -3.95
CA PHE A 96 -10.03 -6.47 -4.03
C PHE A 96 -9.25 -7.36 -3.05
N PRO A 97 -9.93 -8.35 -2.41
CA PRO A 97 -9.31 -9.25 -1.45
C PRO A 97 -8.20 -10.09 -2.10
N GLY A 98 -7.11 -10.29 -1.37
CA GLY A 98 -5.94 -11.03 -1.86
C GLY A 98 -4.92 -10.20 -2.64
N ILE A 99 -5.30 -9.05 -3.18
CA ILE A 99 -4.35 -8.14 -3.84
C ILE A 99 -3.58 -7.35 -2.78
N SER A 100 -2.26 -7.52 -2.78
CA SER A 100 -1.39 -6.77 -1.87
C SER A 100 -1.32 -5.31 -2.29
N ARG A 101 -1.92 -4.42 -1.50
CA ARG A 101 -1.90 -2.97 -1.75
C ARG A 101 -0.47 -2.44 -1.88
N MET A 102 0.39 -2.76 -0.92
CA MET A 102 1.79 -2.33 -0.95
C MET A 102 2.55 -2.96 -2.13
N GLY A 103 2.29 -4.23 -2.44
CA GLY A 103 2.91 -4.92 -3.58
C GLY A 103 2.56 -4.25 -4.91
N PHE A 104 1.27 -3.98 -5.15
CA PHE A 104 0.79 -3.35 -6.38
C PHE A 104 1.29 -1.92 -6.56
N THR A 105 1.22 -1.09 -5.51
CA THR A 105 1.71 0.30 -5.57
C THR A 105 3.23 0.37 -5.74
N LEU A 106 3.97 -0.52 -5.09
CA LEU A 106 5.42 -0.62 -5.24
C LEU A 106 5.81 -1.02 -6.66
N CYS A 107 5.17 -2.06 -7.22
CA CYS A 107 5.43 -2.49 -8.60
C CYS A 107 5.11 -1.38 -9.60
N ALA A 108 3.96 -0.71 -9.46
CA ALA A 108 3.58 0.41 -10.30
C ALA A 108 4.61 1.54 -10.24
N ALA A 109 5.08 1.91 -9.05
CA ALA A 109 6.08 2.94 -8.85
C ALA A 109 7.44 2.58 -9.51
N LEU A 110 7.86 1.32 -9.39
CA LEU A 110 9.08 0.84 -10.02
C LEU A 110 8.97 0.81 -11.54
N LEU A 111 7.82 0.39 -12.09
CA LEU A 111 7.55 0.41 -13.53
C LEU A 111 7.49 1.84 -14.09
N CYS A 112 7.05 2.82 -13.31
CA CYS A 112 7.14 4.24 -13.65
C CYS A 112 8.57 4.81 -13.61
N GLY A 113 9.54 3.98 -13.23
CA GLY A 113 10.97 4.34 -13.21
C GLY A 113 11.40 5.02 -11.91
N TYR A 114 10.63 4.91 -10.83
CA TYR A 114 11.06 5.42 -9.53
C TYR A 114 12.21 4.61 -8.97
N ASN A 115 13.13 5.27 -8.27
CA ASN A 115 14.16 4.55 -7.55
C ASN A 115 13.54 3.74 -6.39
N ARG A 116 14.13 2.62 -6.06
CA ARG A 116 13.56 1.65 -5.11
C ARG A 116 13.28 2.26 -3.73
N LYS A 117 14.18 3.11 -3.24
CA LYS A 117 13.99 3.76 -1.93
C LYS A 117 12.79 4.70 -1.93
N PHE A 118 12.63 5.48 -3.00
CA PHE A 118 11.50 6.39 -3.14
C PHE A 118 10.19 5.63 -3.37
N ALA A 119 10.19 4.60 -4.23
CA ALA A 119 9.02 3.76 -4.51
C ALA A 119 8.45 3.12 -3.22
N VAL A 120 9.30 2.54 -2.37
CA VAL A 120 8.89 1.94 -1.10
C VAL A 120 8.29 3.00 -0.17
N ARG A 121 8.96 4.14 0.03
CA ARG A 121 8.46 5.23 0.87
C ARG A 121 7.14 5.78 0.35
N PHE A 122 7.04 6.02 -0.95
CA PHE A 122 5.84 6.53 -1.60
C PHE A 122 4.66 5.57 -1.40
N SER A 123 4.85 4.27 -1.59
CA SER A 123 3.81 3.24 -1.38
C SER A 123 3.33 3.18 0.06
N VAL A 124 4.23 3.30 1.04
CA VAL A 124 3.86 3.36 2.46
C VAL A 124 3.07 4.64 2.77
N PHE A 125 3.55 5.80 2.30
CA PHE A 125 2.82 7.06 2.53
C PHE A 125 1.46 7.09 1.86
N MET A 126 1.30 6.49 0.67
CA MET A 126 0.01 6.35 0.01
C MET A 126 -0.99 5.50 0.81
N SER A 127 -0.51 4.52 1.57
CA SER A 127 -1.39 3.66 2.37
C SER A 127 -2.05 4.41 3.53
N LEU A 128 -1.40 5.43 4.10
CA LEU A 128 -1.91 6.17 5.25
C LEU A 128 -3.26 6.88 4.97
N PRO A 129 -3.37 7.79 3.97
CA PRO A 129 -4.66 8.43 3.68
C PRO A 129 -5.72 7.43 3.21
N ALA A 130 -5.33 6.34 2.53
CA ALA A 130 -6.27 5.30 2.14
C ALA A 130 -6.85 4.54 3.34
N ILE A 131 -6.04 4.25 4.37
CA ILE A 131 -6.50 3.63 5.62
C ILE A 131 -7.41 4.60 6.38
N ILE A 132 -7.03 5.87 6.49
CA ILE A 132 -7.85 6.90 7.13
C ILE A 132 -9.20 7.04 6.40
N GLY A 133 -9.21 7.08 5.08
CA GLY A 133 -10.43 7.12 4.28
C GLY A 133 -11.32 5.89 4.51
N ALA A 134 -10.75 4.69 4.53
CA ALA A 134 -11.49 3.47 4.86
C ALA A 134 -12.08 3.51 6.27
N PHE A 135 -11.34 4.01 7.26
CA PHE A 135 -11.84 4.19 8.62
C PHE A 135 -13.09 5.08 8.66
N PHE A 136 -13.06 6.22 7.99
CA PHE A 136 -14.22 7.13 7.94
C PHE A 136 -15.42 6.52 7.22
N THR A 137 -15.22 5.64 6.24
CA THR A 137 -16.33 4.94 5.57
C THR A 137 -16.95 3.84 6.43
N GLU A 138 -16.21 3.28 7.37
CA GLU A 138 -16.72 2.22 8.26
C GLU A 138 -17.27 2.75 9.58
N ILE A 139 -16.81 3.90 10.08
CA ILE A 139 -17.25 4.45 11.38
C ILE A 139 -18.76 4.72 11.43
N GLY A 140 -19.36 5.04 10.29
CA GLY A 140 -20.81 5.22 10.18
C GLY A 140 -21.62 3.95 10.34
N ASN A 141 -21.00 2.77 10.17
CA ASN A 141 -21.63 1.46 10.33
C ASN A 141 -21.55 0.96 11.80
N PHE A 142 -20.76 1.61 12.63
CA PHE A 142 -20.69 1.33 14.06
C PHE A 142 -21.92 1.90 14.76
N GLY A 143 -22.93 1.06 14.96
CA GLY A 143 -24.10 1.42 15.76
C GLY A 143 -23.71 1.69 17.21
N ALA A 144 -24.02 2.88 17.71
CA ALA A 144 -23.77 3.28 19.10
C ALA A 144 -24.47 2.36 20.14
N SER A 145 -25.45 1.57 19.70
CA SER A 145 -26.27 0.68 20.53
C SER A 145 -25.54 -0.60 20.98
N GLU A 146 -24.43 -0.97 20.36
CA GLU A 146 -23.69 -2.20 20.69
C GLU A 146 -22.42 -1.98 21.52
N MET A 147 -22.07 -0.73 21.80
CA MET A 147 -20.87 -0.38 22.55
C MET A 147 -21.07 -0.53 24.05
N THR A 148 -20.75 -1.70 24.59
CA THR A 148 -20.58 -1.90 26.02
C THR A 148 -19.20 -1.38 26.46
N ALA A 149 -19.10 -0.83 27.69
CA ALA A 149 -17.83 -0.31 28.22
C ALA A 149 -16.68 -1.34 28.18
N GLY A 150 -16.98 -2.62 28.45
CA GLY A 150 -15.99 -3.71 28.32
C GLY A 150 -15.51 -3.94 26.89
N LEU A 151 -16.41 -3.81 25.92
CA LEU A 151 -16.08 -3.95 24.49
C LEU A 151 -15.19 -2.77 24.03
N GLY A 152 -15.52 -1.55 24.49
CA GLY A 152 -14.69 -0.36 24.20
C GLY A 152 -13.26 -0.49 24.72
N PHE A 153 -13.07 -1.00 25.94
CA PHE A 153 -11.73 -1.27 26.49
C PHE A 153 -10.96 -2.29 25.64
N THR A 154 -11.63 -3.37 25.23
CA THR A 154 -11.03 -4.41 24.39
C THR A 154 -10.56 -3.84 23.04
N TYR A 155 -11.35 -2.99 22.40
CA TYR A 155 -10.97 -2.35 21.13
C TYR A 155 -9.78 -1.41 21.29
N VAL A 156 -9.76 -0.57 22.34
CA VAL A 156 -8.62 0.33 22.61
C VAL A 156 -7.35 -0.47 22.86
N PHE A 157 -7.42 -1.53 23.66
CA PHE A 157 -6.28 -2.40 23.94
C PHE A 157 -5.76 -3.09 22.67
N ALA A 158 -6.65 -3.63 21.84
CA ALA A 158 -6.31 -4.22 20.55
C ALA A 158 -5.67 -3.21 19.59
N MET A 159 -6.16 -1.96 19.54
CA MET A 159 -5.58 -0.89 18.74
C MET A 159 -4.15 -0.56 19.16
N ILE A 160 -3.86 -0.49 20.47
CA ILE A 160 -2.52 -0.21 20.97
C ILE A 160 -1.55 -1.33 20.56
N ILE A 161 -1.94 -2.59 20.76
CA ILE A 161 -1.12 -3.76 20.36
C ILE A 161 -0.89 -3.76 18.86
N ALA A 162 -1.95 -3.56 18.05
CA ALA A 162 -1.84 -3.52 16.60
C ALA A 162 -0.95 -2.38 16.11
N GLY A 163 -1.05 -1.20 16.74
CA GLY A 163 -0.20 -0.05 16.45
C GLY A 163 1.28 -0.32 16.72
N PHE A 164 1.59 -0.90 17.88
CA PHE A 164 2.96 -1.26 18.24
C PHE A 164 3.54 -2.32 17.29
N ALA A 165 2.81 -3.41 17.06
CA ALA A 165 3.21 -4.46 16.13
C ALA A 165 3.39 -3.91 14.70
N GLY A 166 2.46 -3.04 14.25
CA GLY A 166 2.53 -2.38 12.95
C GLY A 166 3.79 -1.52 12.79
N CYS A 167 4.14 -0.72 13.78
CA CYS A 167 5.36 0.08 13.76
C CYS A 167 6.63 -0.77 13.61
N LEU A 168 6.72 -1.89 14.33
CA LEU A 168 7.85 -2.81 14.23
C LEU A 168 7.92 -3.46 12.84
N VAL A 169 6.78 -3.93 12.34
CA VAL A 169 6.71 -4.59 11.03
C VAL A 169 7.03 -3.62 9.90
N ILE A 170 6.49 -2.39 9.92
CA ILE A 170 6.76 -1.37 8.89
C ILE A 170 8.25 -1.05 8.81
N ARG A 171 8.92 -0.84 9.95
CA ARG A 171 10.37 -0.57 9.97
C ARG A 171 11.16 -1.71 9.31
N ASN A 172 10.87 -2.95 9.69
CA ASN A 172 11.54 -4.12 9.13
C ASN A 172 11.21 -4.31 7.65
N THR A 173 9.94 -4.13 7.26
CA THR A 173 9.50 -4.29 5.86
C THR A 173 10.17 -3.26 4.96
N ILE A 174 10.26 -1.99 5.37
CA ILE A 174 10.96 -0.96 4.60
C ILE A 174 12.43 -1.33 4.41
N ALA A 175 13.12 -1.74 5.48
CA ALA A 175 14.52 -2.14 5.43
C ALA A 175 14.74 -3.36 4.50
N MET A 176 13.89 -4.38 4.63
CA MET A 176 13.94 -5.59 3.80
C MET A 176 13.64 -5.29 2.34
N THR A 177 12.57 -4.55 2.04
CA THR A 177 12.12 -4.27 0.67
C THR A 177 13.12 -3.41 -0.10
N GLN A 178 13.91 -2.57 0.59
CA GLN A 178 14.97 -1.79 -0.05
C GLN A 178 16.18 -2.64 -0.49
N ASN A 179 16.44 -3.75 0.20
CA ASN A 179 17.65 -4.55 0.04
C ASN A 179 17.43 -5.93 -0.59
N ILE A 180 16.22 -6.49 -0.50
CA ILE A 180 15.90 -7.86 -0.94
C ILE A 180 15.25 -7.83 -2.33
N LYS A 181 15.47 -8.86 -3.14
CA LYS A 181 14.83 -9.04 -4.45
C LYS A 181 13.33 -9.31 -4.28
N LEU A 182 12.49 -8.67 -5.09
CA LEU A 182 11.02 -8.77 -5.03
C LEU A 182 10.50 -10.21 -5.23
N ARG A 183 11.25 -11.06 -5.92
CA ARG A 183 10.92 -12.48 -6.13
C ARG A 183 10.74 -13.28 -4.83
N TYR A 184 11.38 -12.89 -3.73
CA TYR A 184 11.13 -13.55 -2.43
C TYR A 184 9.73 -13.24 -1.89
N PHE A 185 9.22 -12.05 -2.16
CA PHE A 185 7.84 -11.69 -1.82
C PHE A 185 6.83 -12.42 -2.73
N ALA A 186 7.18 -12.67 -4.00
CA ALA A 186 6.36 -13.47 -4.90
C ALA A 186 6.23 -14.92 -4.40
N SER A 187 7.29 -15.51 -3.83
CA SER A 187 7.21 -16.85 -3.25
C SER A 187 6.29 -16.93 -2.04
N VAL A 188 6.23 -15.87 -1.22
CA VAL A 188 5.29 -15.78 -0.10
C VAL A 188 3.85 -15.76 -0.59
N SER A 189 3.55 -14.98 -1.63
CA SER A 189 2.21 -14.95 -2.25
C SER A 189 1.80 -16.33 -2.77
N TYR A 190 2.74 -17.07 -3.37
CA TYR A 190 2.49 -18.43 -3.85
C TYR A 190 2.25 -19.42 -2.69
N THR A 191 2.98 -19.32 -1.59
CA THR A 191 2.76 -20.20 -0.42
C THR A 191 1.40 -19.93 0.24
N HIS A 192 0.93 -18.68 0.26
CA HIS A 192 -0.42 -18.35 0.72
C HIS A 192 -1.50 -18.99 -0.17
N LEU A 193 -1.31 -19.00 -1.49
CA LEU A 193 -2.22 -19.68 -2.43
C LEU A 193 -2.31 -21.17 -2.11
N ARG A 194 -1.16 -21.84 -1.93
CA ARG A 194 -1.10 -23.27 -1.62
C ARG A 194 -1.76 -23.61 -0.26
N ALA A 195 -1.55 -22.76 0.75
CA ALA A 195 -2.18 -22.94 2.06
C ALA A 195 -3.71 -22.80 1.99
N HIS A 196 -4.21 -22.00 1.06
CA HIS A 196 -5.66 -21.82 0.85
C HIS A 196 -6.28 -23.03 0.15
N GLU A 197 -5.54 -23.70 -0.76
CA GLU A 197 -5.98 -24.95 -1.40
C GLU A 197 -6.01 -26.12 -0.42
N THR A 198 -5.02 -26.24 0.47
CA THR A 198 -4.95 -27.33 1.46
C THR A 198 -6.02 -27.27 2.56
N ARG A 199 -6.66 -26.11 2.75
CA ARG A 199 -7.84 -26.02 3.65
C ARG A 199 -9.14 -26.52 3.04
N ARG A 200 -9.15 -26.85 1.75
CA ARG A 200 -10.30 -27.38 1.01
C ARG A 200 -10.46 -28.90 1.09
N HIS A 201 -9.47 -29.58 1.62
CA HIS A 201 -9.48 -31.02 1.88
C HIS A 201 -9.45 -31.29 3.38
#